data_c049fd7a8b98587226964b160cb4bb42
#
_entry.id   c049fd7a8b98587226964b160cb4bb42
#
_cell.length_a   1.000
_cell.length_b   1.000
_cell.length_c   1.000
_cell.angle_alpha   90.00
_cell.angle_beta   90.00
_cell.angle_gamma   90.00
#
_symmetry.space_group_name_H-M   'P 1'
#
loop_
_entity.id
_entity.type
_entity.pdbx_description
1 polymer ?
#
loop_
_entity_poly.entity_id
_entity_poly.type
_entity_poly.pdbx_seq_one_letter_code
_entity_poly.pdbx_strand_id
1 'polypeptide(L)'
;AFFDKLPKFVHFRPRVAVLTYIEFDHADIYTDLDQVIRAFESFLSTVAPDGRVLAWGDAPLVRQVCGRRGAPVSFYGQGPDCQWQATDLAPAAGGMQFSVRRDGKPWGEFFLPMIGIHNVWNALAALAALAEVGAEPGPLKSALAGFKGIHKRQEVAGEFRGVLVLQDFAHHPTAVAVTLAAVRQGYPDRRLVAVFEPRTNTSRRRIFQEHYAGAFQDADLILVREPPDLWKVEPEEQFSSQQLVADLTRQGKSASYFPDTDQLLAGLLPRLQPGDLVLVMSNGDFDHLVPRLCEALGGDLN
;
A
#
# COMPACT_ATOMS: atom_id res chain seq x y z
N ALA A 1 2.30 -0.73 20.92
CA ALA A 1 3.60 -0.15 21.26
C ALA A 1 4.55 -1.20 21.83
N PHE A 2 5.85 -0.94 21.86
CA PHE A 2 6.84 -1.94 22.27
C PHE A 2 6.70 -2.33 23.75
N PHE A 3 6.38 -1.37 24.62
CA PHE A 3 6.34 -1.60 26.08
C PHE A 3 4.98 -2.05 26.60
N ASP A 4 3.88 -1.54 26.06
CA ASP A 4 2.52 -1.76 26.59
C ASP A 4 1.63 -2.61 25.69
N LYS A 5 2.16 -2.98 24.49
CA LYS A 5 1.43 -3.70 23.44
C LYS A 5 0.11 -3.05 23.00
N LEU A 6 -0.09 -1.78 23.38
CA LEU A 6 -1.22 -0.99 22.88
C LEU A 6 -0.88 -0.33 21.53
N PRO A 7 -1.86 -0.04 20.71
CA PRO A 7 -1.65 0.76 19.52
C PRO A 7 -1.06 2.13 19.86
N LYS A 8 -0.04 2.57 19.13
CA LYS A 8 0.65 3.85 19.41
C LYS A 8 -0.29 5.05 19.42
N PHE A 9 -1.35 5.01 18.62
CA PHE A 9 -2.28 6.12 18.48
C PHE A 9 -3.08 6.42 19.76
N VAL A 10 -3.23 5.48 20.72
CA VAL A 10 -3.93 5.74 21.98
C VAL A 10 -3.18 6.75 22.88
N HIS A 11 -1.88 6.96 22.63
CA HIS A 11 -1.07 7.92 23.34
C HIS A 11 -1.14 9.34 22.75
N PHE A 12 -1.71 9.50 21.57
CA PHE A 12 -1.92 10.80 20.95
C PHE A 12 -3.32 11.33 21.27
N ARG A 13 -3.44 12.62 21.44
CA ARG A 13 -4.72 13.32 21.57
C ARG A 13 -4.88 14.27 20.39
N PRO A 14 -5.17 13.75 19.19
CA PRO A 14 -5.16 14.56 17.98
C PRO A 14 -6.36 15.51 17.96
N ARG A 15 -6.15 16.72 17.44
CA ARG A 15 -7.23 17.63 17.05
C ARG A 15 -7.78 17.31 15.67
N VAL A 16 -6.94 16.77 14.79
CA VAL A 16 -7.35 16.22 13.48
C VAL A 16 -6.86 14.79 13.39
N ALA A 17 -7.78 13.85 13.27
CA ALA A 17 -7.51 12.43 13.08
C ALA A 17 -7.92 12.01 11.67
N VAL A 18 -7.05 11.26 10.98
CA VAL A 18 -7.36 10.69 9.66
C VAL A 18 -7.49 9.18 9.81
N LEU A 19 -8.60 8.62 9.34
CA LEU A 19 -8.87 7.18 9.30
C LEU A 19 -8.96 6.74 7.85
N THR A 20 -7.91 6.07 7.38
CA THR A 20 -7.78 5.68 5.96
C THR A 20 -8.46 4.36 5.64
N TYR A 21 -8.22 3.32 6.44
CA TYR A 21 -8.78 1.99 6.22
C TYR A 21 -8.79 1.17 7.51
N ILE A 22 -9.67 0.20 7.57
CA ILE A 22 -9.72 -0.80 8.65
C ILE A 22 -9.81 -2.17 7.98
N GLU A 23 -8.83 -3.00 8.23
CA GLU A 23 -8.82 -4.42 7.85
C GLU A 23 -8.07 -5.23 8.89
N PHE A 24 -8.22 -6.55 8.85
CA PHE A 24 -7.48 -7.42 9.75
C PHE A 24 -6.01 -7.44 9.35
N ASP A 25 -5.14 -7.08 10.28
CA ASP A 25 -3.68 -7.18 10.19
C ASP A 25 -3.10 -7.33 11.61
N HIS A 26 -1.79 -7.44 11.73
CA HIS A 26 -1.11 -7.61 13.00
C HIS A 26 -1.61 -8.81 13.81
N ALA A 27 -1.71 -9.99 13.17
CA ALA A 27 -2.17 -11.25 13.78
C ALA A 27 -1.28 -11.75 14.95
N ASP A 28 -0.15 -11.12 15.19
CA ASP A 28 0.68 -11.29 16.38
C ASP A 28 0.15 -10.53 17.61
N ILE A 29 -0.77 -9.59 17.40
CA ILE A 29 -1.36 -8.75 18.47
C ILE A 29 -2.87 -8.97 18.56
N TYR A 30 -3.56 -8.99 17.41
CA TYR A 30 -5.00 -9.13 17.33
C TYR A 30 -5.39 -10.53 16.86
N THR A 31 -6.36 -11.15 17.53
CA THR A 31 -6.86 -12.49 17.17
C THR A 31 -7.92 -12.45 16.06
N ASP A 32 -8.60 -11.33 15.94
CA ASP A 32 -9.73 -11.15 15.01
C ASP A 32 -9.95 -9.68 14.62
N LEU A 33 -10.82 -9.46 13.64
CA LEU A 33 -11.18 -8.14 13.16
C LEU A 33 -11.88 -7.28 14.24
N ASP A 34 -12.63 -7.91 15.16
CA ASP A 34 -13.34 -7.18 16.22
C ASP A 34 -12.37 -6.53 17.20
N GLN A 35 -11.22 -7.16 17.47
CA GLN A 35 -10.16 -6.52 18.26
C GLN A 35 -9.55 -5.31 17.55
N VAL A 36 -9.35 -5.39 16.24
CA VAL A 36 -8.90 -4.26 15.43
C VAL A 36 -9.93 -3.14 15.49
N ILE A 37 -11.22 -3.45 15.33
CA ILE A 37 -12.31 -2.47 15.43
C ILE A 37 -12.29 -1.76 16.79
N ARG A 38 -12.21 -2.51 17.91
CA ARG A 38 -12.12 -1.94 19.25
C ARG A 38 -10.91 -1.03 19.44
N ALA A 39 -9.77 -1.37 18.82
CA ALA A 39 -8.59 -0.51 18.84
C ALA A 39 -8.84 0.82 18.12
N PHE A 40 -9.50 0.81 16.96
CA PHE A 40 -9.88 2.04 16.25
C PHE A 40 -10.97 2.85 16.97
N GLU A 41 -11.94 2.21 17.61
CA GLU A 41 -12.91 2.88 18.49
C GLU A 41 -12.19 3.60 19.65
N SER A 42 -11.20 2.92 20.27
CA SER A 42 -10.34 3.53 21.29
C SER A 42 -9.56 4.72 20.73
N PHE A 43 -9.00 4.62 19.51
CA PHE A 43 -8.34 5.76 18.85
C PHE A 43 -9.30 6.95 18.69
N LEU A 44 -10.48 6.71 18.16
CA LEU A 44 -11.46 7.76 17.94
C LEU A 44 -11.87 8.44 19.24
N SER A 45 -11.87 7.73 20.39
CA SER A 45 -12.16 8.28 21.72
C SER A 45 -11.05 9.23 22.22
N THR A 46 -9.83 9.13 21.69
CA THR A 46 -8.70 10.00 22.08
C THR A 46 -8.75 11.36 21.37
N VAL A 47 -9.56 11.52 20.33
CA VAL A 47 -9.69 12.78 19.59
C VAL A 47 -10.34 13.84 20.49
N ALA A 48 -9.76 15.04 20.51
CA ALA A 48 -10.27 16.13 21.34
C ALA A 48 -11.77 16.39 21.10
N PRO A 49 -12.53 16.85 22.08
CA PRO A 49 -13.97 17.12 21.94
C PRO A 49 -14.30 18.09 20.81
N ASP A 50 -13.44 19.10 20.58
CA ASP A 50 -13.51 20.06 19.48
C ASP A 50 -12.73 19.62 18.23
N GLY A 51 -12.17 18.42 18.27
CA GLY A 51 -11.36 17.84 17.19
C GLY A 51 -12.21 17.33 16.01
N ARG A 52 -11.54 17.06 14.91
CA ARG A 52 -12.11 16.57 13.65
C ARG A 52 -11.64 15.14 13.34
N VAL A 53 -12.55 14.35 12.82
CA VAL A 53 -12.21 13.04 12.22
C VAL A 53 -12.49 13.13 10.73
N LEU A 54 -11.49 12.79 9.94
CA LEU A 54 -11.58 12.62 8.50
C LEU A 54 -11.48 11.14 8.22
N ALA A 55 -12.49 10.55 7.63
CA ALA A 55 -12.56 9.09 7.46
C ALA A 55 -12.87 8.70 6.02
N TRP A 56 -12.26 7.61 5.53
CA TRP A 56 -12.53 7.14 4.18
C TRP A 56 -13.95 6.60 4.05
N GLY A 57 -14.78 7.38 3.35
CA GLY A 57 -16.21 7.14 3.27
C GLY A 57 -16.62 6.00 2.33
N ASP A 58 -15.76 5.56 1.43
CA ASP A 58 -16.08 4.45 0.50
C ASP A 58 -15.88 3.06 1.14
N ALA A 59 -15.39 3.00 2.40
CA ALA A 59 -15.25 1.77 3.16
C ALA A 59 -16.40 1.59 4.17
N PRO A 60 -17.30 0.61 4.00
CA PRO A 60 -18.44 0.40 4.91
C PRO A 60 -18.03 0.21 6.37
N LEU A 61 -16.95 -0.53 6.62
CA LEU A 61 -16.44 -0.78 7.97
C LEU A 61 -15.95 0.50 8.65
N VAL A 62 -15.28 1.38 7.91
CA VAL A 62 -14.83 2.68 8.42
C VAL A 62 -16.04 3.53 8.82
N ARG A 63 -17.09 3.58 8.00
CA ARG A 63 -18.35 4.28 8.34
C ARG A 63 -19.01 3.70 9.58
N GLN A 64 -19.08 2.38 9.70
CA GLN A 64 -19.65 1.70 10.85
C GLN A 64 -18.92 2.08 12.15
N VAL A 65 -17.58 2.04 12.16
CA VAL A 65 -16.76 2.38 13.32
C VAL A 65 -16.91 3.87 13.67
N CYS A 66 -16.92 4.75 12.68
CA CYS A 66 -17.12 6.19 12.90
C CYS A 66 -18.52 6.50 13.42
N GLY A 67 -19.56 5.80 12.98
CA GLY A 67 -20.94 6.00 13.42
C GLY A 67 -21.17 5.73 14.91
N ARG A 68 -20.32 4.95 15.55
CA ARG A 68 -20.40 4.66 17.00
C ARG A 68 -19.83 5.77 17.88
N ARG A 69 -19.10 6.72 17.31
CA ARG A 69 -18.40 7.77 18.07
C ARG A 69 -19.35 8.83 18.69
N GLY A 70 -20.50 9.10 18.07
CA GLY A 70 -21.42 10.16 18.51
C GLY A 70 -20.90 11.59 18.30
N ALA A 71 -19.78 11.82 17.61
CA ALA A 71 -19.19 13.11 17.29
C ALA A 71 -19.06 13.30 15.77
N PRO A 72 -19.03 14.55 15.25
CA PRO A 72 -18.97 14.81 13.83
C PRO A 72 -17.77 14.17 13.14
N VAL A 73 -18.02 13.51 12.02
CA VAL A 73 -17.04 12.92 11.14
C VAL A 73 -17.23 13.49 9.74
N SER A 74 -16.16 13.94 9.11
CA SER A 74 -16.16 14.30 7.70
C SER A 74 -15.62 13.13 6.87
N PHE A 75 -16.41 12.65 5.93
CA PHE A 75 -16.00 11.59 5.05
C PHE A 75 -15.30 12.13 3.81
N TYR A 76 -14.27 11.40 3.36
CA TYR A 76 -13.61 11.65 2.09
C TYR A 76 -13.64 10.38 1.19
N GLY A 77 -13.68 10.56 -0.12
CA GLY A 77 -13.76 9.46 -1.09
C GLY A 77 -14.40 9.88 -2.40
N GLN A 78 -15.04 8.93 -3.09
CA GLN A 78 -15.82 9.16 -4.31
C GLN A 78 -17.34 9.24 -4.04
N GLY A 79 -17.79 8.64 -2.95
CA GLY A 79 -19.21 8.56 -2.61
C GLY A 79 -19.88 9.94 -2.60
N PRO A 80 -21.15 10.05 -3.07
CA PRO A 80 -21.85 11.33 -3.18
C PRO A 80 -22.14 11.98 -1.83
N ASP A 81 -22.08 11.23 -0.76
CA ASP A 81 -22.28 11.65 0.63
C ASP A 81 -20.96 11.97 1.36
N CYS A 82 -19.82 11.94 0.65
CA CYS A 82 -18.55 12.41 1.18
C CYS A 82 -18.46 13.93 1.10
N GLN A 83 -18.04 14.57 2.21
CA GLN A 83 -17.79 16.02 2.25
C GLN A 83 -16.59 16.41 1.39
N TRP A 84 -15.58 15.56 1.33
CA TRP A 84 -14.40 15.71 0.50
C TRP A 84 -14.42 14.65 -0.61
N GLN A 85 -14.53 15.09 -1.84
CA GLN A 85 -14.62 14.18 -2.99
C GLN A 85 -13.46 14.42 -3.96
N ALA A 86 -12.85 13.34 -4.42
CA ALA A 86 -12.00 13.39 -5.60
C ALA A 86 -12.82 12.95 -6.82
N THR A 87 -12.81 13.76 -7.85
CA THR A 87 -13.51 13.56 -9.14
C THR A 87 -12.53 13.74 -10.28
N ASP A 88 -12.95 13.42 -11.49
CA ASP A 88 -12.17 13.64 -12.72
C ASP A 88 -10.76 13.02 -12.66
N LEU A 89 -10.68 11.82 -12.06
CA LEU A 89 -9.42 11.12 -11.88
C LEU A 89 -8.89 10.64 -13.23
N ALA A 90 -7.70 11.11 -13.60
CA ALA A 90 -7.05 10.73 -14.84
C ALA A 90 -5.57 10.42 -14.63
N PRO A 91 -5.04 9.33 -15.22
CA PRO A 91 -3.59 9.14 -15.33
C PRO A 91 -2.97 10.30 -16.11
N ALA A 92 -1.80 10.74 -15.66
CA ALA A 92 -1.00 11.75 -16.33
C ALA A 92 0.48 11.31 -16.34
N ALA A 93 1.32 11.96 -17.15
CA ALA A 93 2.73 11.61 -17.20
C ALA A 93 3.38 11.69 -15.81
N GLY A 94 3.77 10.54 -15.29
CA GLY A 94 4.42 10.41 -13.99
C GLY A 94 3.51 10.55 -12.76
N GLY A 95 2.16 10.45 -12.91
CA GLY A 95 1.27 10.58 -11.77
C GLY A 95 -0.22 10.54 -12.08
N MET A 96 -1.01 11.20 -11.24
CA MET A 96 -2.46 11.30 -11.34
C MET A 96 -2.91 12.76 -11.27
N GLN A 97 -3.86 13.14 -12.16
CA GLN A 97 -4.61 14.37 -12.05
C GLN A 97 -5.99 14.09 -11.44
N PHE A 98 -6.50 15.01 -10.64
CA PHE A 98 -7.83 14.91 -10.06
C PHE A 98 -8.37 16.27 -9.62
N SER A 99 -9.69 16.39 -9.61
CA SER A 99 -10.40 17.54 -9.04
C SER A 99 -10.84 17.21 -7.61
N VAL A 100 -10.85 18.22 -6.73
CA VAL A 100 -11.38 18.08 -5.38
C VAL A 100 -12.60 18.95 -5.21
N ARG A 101 -13.65 18.38 -4.61
CA ARG A 101 -14.85 19.09 -4.16
C ARG A 101 -14.94 19.02 -2.64
N ARG A 102 -15.36 20.14 -2.02
CA ARG A 102 -15.67 20.22 -0.59
C ARG A 102 -17.15 20.62 -0.44
N ASP A 103 -17.92 19.83 0.27
CA ASP A 103 -19.36 20.06 0.48
C ASP A 103 -20.10 20.33 -0.85
N GLY A 104 -19.80 19.52 -1.87
CA GLY A 104 -20.39 19.64 -3.20
C GLY A 104 -19.88 20.79 -4.06
N LYS A 105 -19.02 21.68 -3.55
CA LYS A 105 -18.46 22.82 -4.30
C LYS A 105 -17.06 22.53 -4.80
N PRO A 106 -16.66 23.01 -5.99
CA PRO A 106 -15.27 22.92 -6.45
C PRO A 106 -14.32 23.54 -5.42
N TRP A 107 -13.22 22.84 -5.09
CA TRP A 107 -12.21 23.31 -4.15
C TRP A 107 -10.86 23.51 -4.82
N GLY A 108 -10.49 22.65 -5.77
CA GLY A 108 -9.26 22.80 -6.55
C GLY A 108 -9.00 21.60 -7.47
N GLU A 109 -8.04 21.79 -8.37
CA GLU A 109 -7.51 20.75 -9.25
C GLU A 109 -6.06 20.48 -8.89
N PHE A 110 -5.68 19.22 -8.83
CA PHE A 110 -4.40 18.78 -8.28
C PHE A 110 -3.70 17.79 -9.22
N PHE A 111 -2.38 17.79 -9.15
CA PHE A 111 -1.53 16.76 -9.73
C PHE A 111 -0.72 16.11 -8.58
N LEU A 112 -0.76 14.80 -8.51
CA LEU A 112 0.04 13.98 -7.60
C LEU A 112 1.08 13.21 -8.42
N PRO A 113 2.40 13.40 -8.21
CA PRO A 113 3.45 12.66 -8.91
C PRO A 113 3.64 11.24 -8.34
N MET A 114 2.55 10.53 -8.20
CA MET A 114 2.48 9.10 -7.83
C MET A 114 1.34 8.45 -8.60
N ILE A 115 1.52 7.23 -9.05
CA ILE A 115 0.50 6.46 -9.75
C ILE A 115 -0.47 5.76 -8.80
N GLY A 116 -1.67 5.48 -9.30
CA GLY A 116 -2.67 4.68 -8.60
C GLY A 116 -3.66 5.48 -7.77
N ILE A 117 -4.90 5.03 -7.84
CA ILE A 117 -6.05 5.69 -7.22
C ILE A 117 -5.94 5.74 -5.68
N HIS A 118 -5.34 4.72 -5.06
CA HIS A 118 -5.13 4.69 -3.61
C HIS A 118 -4.22 5.83 -3.13
N ASN A 119 -3.26 6.28 -3.95
CA ASN A 119 -2.45 7.44 -3.64
C ASN A 119 -3.24 8.75 -3.79
N VAL A 120 -4.22 8.81 -4.69
CA VAL A 120 -5.17 9.94 -4.74
C VAL A 120 -6.00 10.01 -3.45
N TRP A 121 -6.46 8.87 -2.90
CA TRP A 121 -7.16 8.85 -1.60
C TRP A 121 -6.27 9.31 -0.45
N ASN A 122 -5.02 8.92 -0.43
CA ASN A 122 -4.04 9.40 0.55
C ASN A 122 -3.81 10.91 0.42
N ALA A 123 -3.67 11.41 -0.81
CA ALA A 123 -3.53 12.84 -1.08
C ALA A 123 -4.80 13.63 -0.67
N LEU A 124 -6.00 13.13 -1.01
CA LEU A 124 -7.27 13.74 -0.61
C LEU A 124 -7.40 13.84 0.91
N ALA A 125 -7.05 12.78 1.63
CA ALA A 125 -7.03 12.76 3.10
C ALA A 125 -6.08 13.82 3.67
N ALA A 126 -4.88 13.94 3.09
CA ALA A 126 -3.89 14.94 3.50
C ALA A 126 -4.36 16.36 3.19
N LEU A 127 -4.93 16.60 2.00
CA LEU A 127 -5.51 17.91 1.62
C LEU A 127 -6.64 18.30 2.55
N ALA A 128 -7.56 17.37 2.86
CA ALA A 128 -8.66 17.60 3.79
C ALA A 128 -8.12 17.92 5.20
N ALA A 129 -7.12 17.20 5.70
CA ALA A 129 -6.52 17.46 7.01
C ALA A 129 -5.83 18.82 7.08
N LEU A 130 -5.14 19.23 6.02
CA LEU A 130 -4.50 20.54 5.93
C LEU A 130 -5.54 21.68 5.86
N ALA A 131 -6.64 21.48 5.16
CA ALA A 131 -7.74 22.45 5.12
C ALA A 131 -8.41 22.65 6.50
N GLU A 132 -8.49 21.60 7.35
CA GLU A 132 -9.02 21.73 8.72
C GLU A 132 -8.11 22.59 9.63
N VAL A 133 -6.85 22.80 9.27
CA VAL A 133 -5.93 23.71 9.96
C VAL A 133 -5.72 25.03 9.21
N GLY A 134 -6.59 25.32 8.24
CA GLY A 134 -6.65 26.63 7.56
C GLY A 134 -5.78 26.74 6.30
N ALA A 135 -5.28 25.64 5.76
CA ALA A 135 -4.54 25.71 4.49
C ALA A 135 -5.49 25.90 3.30
N GLU A 136 -5.09 26.78 2.39
CA GLU A 136 -5.84 27.09 1.18
C GLU A 136 -5.39 26.25 -0.02
N PRO A 137 -6.27 26.00 -1.01
CA PRO A 137 -5.96 25.09 -2.14
C PRO A 137 -4.81 25.57 -3.03
N GLY A 138 -4.62 26.88 -3.19
CA GLY A 138 -3.57 27.44 -4.04
C GLY A 138 -2.15 26.98 -3.67
N PRO A 139 -1.67 27.26 -2.45
CA PRO A 139 -0.37 26.75 -1.98
C PRO A 139 -0.25 25.22 -1.99
N LEU A 140 -1.35 24.52 -1.67
CA LEU A 140 -1.36 23.05 -1.63
C LEU A 140 -1.21 22.43 -3.02
N LYS A 141 -1.70 23.09 -4.07
CA LYS A 141 -1.51 22.64 -5.47
C LYS A 141 -0.01 22.53 -5.82
N SER A 142 0.75 23.57 -5.54
CA SER A 142 2.19 23.58 -5.80
C SER A 142 2.96 22.61 -4.92
N ALA A 143 2.58 22.51 -3.63
CA ALA A 143 3.21 21.59 -2.69
C ALA A 143 2.99 20.13 -3.10
N LEU A 144 1.78 19.75 -3.50
CA LEU A 144 1.48 18.38 -3.94
C LEU A 144 2.18 18.03 -5.25
N ALA A 145 2.19 18.95 -6.22
CA ALA A 145 2.90 18.75 -7.49
C ALA A 145 4.43 18.61 -7.32
N GLY A 146 4.98 19.24 -6.27
CA GLY A 146 6.39 19.11 -5.91
C GLY A 146 6.74 17.92 -5.00
N PHE A 147 5.77 17.08 -4.65
CA PHE A 147 5.97 15.95 -3.78
C PHE A 147 6.95 14.93 -4.39
N LYS A 148 7.94 14.49 -3.63
CA LYS A 148 9.01 13.60 -4.12
C LYS A 148 8.73 12.12 -3.88
N GLY A 149 7.55 11.77 -3.41
CA GLY A 149 7.21 10.40 -3.01
C GLY A 149 7.69 10.05 -1.61
N ILE A 150 7.58 8.79 -1.26
CA ILE A 150 7.99 8.21 0.02
C ILE A 150 8.86 7.01 -0.27
N HIS A 151 9.92 6.84 0.51
CA HIS A 151 10.79 5.66 0.41
C HIS A 151 9.99 4.35 0.47
N LYS A 152 10.28 3.45 -0.44
CA LYS A 152 9.54 2.18 -0.62
C LYS A 152 8.02 2.34 -0.84
N ARG A 153 7.61 3.37 -1.57
CA ARG A 153 6.23 3.53 -2.04
C ARG A 153 6.25 3.83 -3.54
N GLN A 154 6.22 2.79 -4.36
CA GLN A 154 6.37 2.85 -5.82
C GLN A 154 7.65 3.62 -6.22
N GLU A 155 8.68 3.52 -5.39
CA GLU A 155 9.93 4.21 -5.57
C GLU A 155 10.70 3.63 -6.75
N VAL A 156 11.11 4.49 -7.68
CA VAL A 156 11.93 4.10 -8.83
C VAL A 156 13.38 3.98 -8.35
N ALA A 157 13.93 2.77 -8.38
CA ALA A 157 15.34 2.52 -8.10
C ALA A 157 16.25 2.86 -9.30
N GLY A 158 15.70 2.74 -10.51
CA GLY A 158 16.39 3.10 -11.76
C GLY A 158 15.86 2.32 -12.96
N GLU A 159 16.39 2.65 -14.14
CA GLU A 159 16.16 1.88 -15.35
C GLU A 159 17.52 1.45 -15.94
N PHE A 160 17.74 0.15 -16.09
CA PHE A 160 19.01 -0.44 -16.49
C PHE A 160 18.79 -1.45 -17.62
N ARG A 161 19.48 -1.29 -18.75
CA ARG A 161 19.31 -2.13 -19.95
C ARG A 161 17.85 -2.26 -20.42
N GLY A 162 17.06 -1.19 -20.24
CA GLY A 162 15.64 -1.16 -20.60
C GLY A 162 14.72 -1.86 -19.59
N VAL A 163 15.24 -2.31 -18.43
CA VAL A 163 14.46 -2.86 -17.31
C VAL A 163 14.28 -1.77 -16.27
N LEU A 164 13.03 -1.40 -16.00
CA LEU A 164 12.67 -0.46 -14.95
C LEU A 164 12.52 -1.21 -13.61
N VAL A 165 13.19 -0.75 -12.57
CA VAL A 165 13.13 -1.37 -11.23
C VAL A 165 12.42 -0.42 -10.26
N LEU A 166 11.32 -0.91 -9.68
CA LEU A 166 10.56 -0.25 -8.63
C LEU A 166 10.63 -1.05 -7.34
N GLN A 167 10.56 -0.35 -6.19
CA GLN A 167 10.37 -0.98 -4.89
C GLN A 167 9.14 -0.43 -4.17
N ASP A 168 8.45 -1.32 -3.44
CA ASP A 168 7.26 -0.98 -2.67
C ASP A 168 7.22 -1.74 -1.33
N PHE A 169 6.58 -1.13 -0.34
CA PHE A 169 6.42 -1.69 1.01
C PHE A 169 5.23 -2.67 1.09
N ALA A 170 4.48 -2.87 0.02
CA ALA A 170 3.30 -3.72 -0.02
C ALA A 170 3.64 -5.14 0.47
N HIS A 171 2.90 -5.59 1.47
CA HIS A 171 3.08 -6.91 2.08
C HIS A 171 1.75 -7.55 2.52
N HIS A 172 0.68 -6.80 2.70
CA HIS A 172 -0.68 -7.31 2.92
C HIS A 172 -1.33 -7.61 1.56
N PRO A 173 -2.18 -8.66 1.42
CA PRO A 173 -2.80 -9.01 0.13
C PRO A 173 -3.49 -7.84 -0.56
N THR A 174 -4.27 -7.04 0.17
CA THR A 174 -4.91 -5.83 -0.35
C THR A 174 -3.89 -4.83 -0.89
N ALA A 175 -2.80 -4.58 -0.13
CA ALA A 175 -1.74 -3.66 -0.56
C ALA A 175 -1.02 -4.18 -1.81
N VAL A 176 -0.71 -5.49 -1.88
CA VAL A 176 -0.10 -6.12 -3.06
C VAL A 176 -0.99 -5.93 -4.29
N ALA A 177 -2.29 -6.23 -4.17
CA ALA A 177 -3.24 -6.09 -5.27
C ALA A 177 -3.35 -4.64 -5.78
N VAL A 178 -3.54 -3.66 -4.88
CA VAL A 178 -3.69 -2.25 -5.31
C VAL A 178 -2.41 -1.66 -5.86
N THR A 179 -1.24 -2.09 -5.36
CA THR A 179 0.06 -1.65 -5.89
C THR A 179 0.30 -2.22 -7.29
N LEU A 180 0.04 -3.52 -7.51
CA LEU A 180 0.16 -4.14 -8.83
C LEU A 180 -0.79 -3.51 -9.85
N ALA A 181 -2.06 -3.29 -9.49
CA ALA A 181 -3.03 -2.62 -10.34
C ALA A 181 -2.59 -1.19 -10.70
N ALA A 182 -2.05 -0.43 -9.74
CA ALA A 182 -1.54 0.91 -9.97
C ALA A 182 -0.34 0.91 -10.93
N VAL A 183 0.61 -0.01 -10.74
CA VAL A 183 1.79 -0.13 -11.61
C VAL A 183 1.37 -0.58 -13.01
N ARG A 184 0.45 -1.54 -13.15
CA ARG A 184 -0.11 -1.94 -14.44
C ARG A 184 -0.75 -0.77 -15.17
N GLN A 185 -1.55 0.05 -14.46
CA GLN A 185 -2.18 1.23 -15.05
C GLN A 185 -1.17 2.31 -15.44
N GLY A 186 -0.14 2.52 -14.62
CA GLY A 186 0.88 3.54 -14.87
C GLY A 186 1.89 3.17 -15.96
N TYR A 187 2.07 1.87 -16.23
CA TYR A 187 3.02 1.31 -17.20
C TYR A 187 2.38 0.19 -18.03
N PRO A 188 1.34 0.50 -18.83
CA PRO A 188 0.53 -0.53 -19.51
C PRO A 188 1.33 -1.34 -20.54
N ASP A 189 2.36 -0.75 -21.13
CA ASP A 189 3.15 -1.36 -22.21
C ASP A 189 4.32 -2.21 -21.70
N ARG A 190 4.57 -2.23 -20.39
CA ARG A 190 5.67 -3.02 -19.80
C ARG A 190 5.17 -4.37 -19.29
N ARG A 191 5.96 -5.41 -19.49
CA ARG A 191 5.72 -6.70 -18.82
C ARG A 191 6.02 -6.52 -17.32
N LEU A 192 5.03 -6.80 -16.47
CA LEU A 192 5.11 -6.60 -15.03
C LEU A 192 5.62 -7.88 -14.32
N VAL A 193 6.83 -7.79 -13.82
CA VAL A 193 7.49 -8.83 -13.03
C VAL A 193 7.36 -8.49 -11.55
N ALA A 194 6.54 -9.25 -10.82
CA ALA A 194 6.35 -9.10 -9.38
C ALA A 194 7.35 -9.98 -8.62
N VAL A 195 8.13 -9.37 -7.73
CA VAL A 195 9.03 -10.06 -6.81
C VAL A 195 8.56 -9.81 -5.39
N PHE A 196 8.21 -10.87 -4.66
CA PHE A 196 7.52 -10.75 -3.38
C PHE A 196 8.22 -11.52 -2.26
N GLU A 197 8.36 -10.84 -1.10
CA GLU A 197 8.84 -11.41 0.15
C GLU A 197 7.77 -11.29 1.25
N PRO A 198 7.12 -12.37 1.70
CA PRO A 198 6.22 -12.37 2.85
C PRO A 198 7.03 -12.37 4.16
N ARG A 199 7.30 -11.19 4.73
CA ARG A 199 8.24 -11.00 5.84
C ARG A 199 7.63 -10.59 7.18
N THR A 200 6.44 -9.98 7.18
CA THR A 200 5.83 -9.49 8.43
C THR A 200 5.38 -10.64 9.33
N ASN A 201 5.17 -10.34 10.62
CA ASN A 201 4.60 -11.33 11.55
C ASN A 201 3.26 -11.89 11.07
N THR A 202 2.47 -11.11 10.32
CA THR A 202 1.19 -11.55 9.76
C THR A 202 1.40 -12.31 8.45
N SER A 203 2.22 -11.80 7.51
CA SER A 203 2.42 -12.43 6.19
C SER A 203 3.21 -13.75 6.24
N ARG A 204 3.93 -14.03 7.34
CA ARG A 204 4.52 -15.35 7.61
C ARG A 204 3.50 -16.38 8.07
N ARG A 205 2.26 -15.96 8.36
CA ARG A 205 1.20 -16.84 8.86
C ARG A 205 0.26 -17.25 7.75
N ARG A 206 -0.29 -18.45 7.85
CA ARG A 206 -1.23 -19.05 6.92
C ARG A 206 -2.55 -18.27 6.78
N ILE A 207 -2.83 -17.34 7.68
CA ILE A 207 -4.10 -16.61 7.76
C ILE A 207 -4.50 -15.90 6.46
N PHE A 208 -3.52 -15.48 5.64
CA PHE A 208 -3.75 -14.85 4.34
C PHE A 208 -3.35 -15.73 3.15
N GLN A 209 -3.09 -17.02 3.35
CA GLN A 209 -2.63 -17.92 2.30
C GLN A 209 -3.51 -17.85 1.05
N GLU A 210 -4.83 -17.97 1.23
CA GLU A 210 -5.79 -17.94 0.13
C GLU A 210 -5.95 -16.54 -0.50
N HIS A 211 -5.86 -15.49 0.32
CA HIS A 211 -6.02 -14.11 -0.14
C HIS A 211 -4.88 -13.68 -1.08
N TYR A 212 -3.66 -14.15 -0.84
CA TYR A 212 -2.54 -13.83 -1.73
C TYR A 212 -2.71 -14.40 -3.14
N ALA A 213 -3.37 -15.55 -3.30
CA ALA A 213 -3.59 -16.12 -4.62
C ALA A 213 -4.41 -15.19 -5.55
N GLY A 214 -5.27 -14.34 -4.98
CA GLY A 214 -6.04 -13.32 -5.72
C GLY A 214 -5.29 -12.00 -5.92
N ALA A 215 -4.20 -11.76 -5.19
CA ALA A 215 -3.56 -10.45 -5.16
C ALA A 215 -2.64 -10.16 -6.37
N PHE A 216 -2.22 -11.18 -7.12
CA PHE A 216 -1.23 -11.07 -8.20
C PHE A 216 -1.84 -11.04 -9.60
N GLN A 217 -3.13 -10.69 -9.74
CA GLN A 217 -3.83 -10.77 -11.03
C GLN A 217 -3.20 -9.89 -12.12
N ASP A 218 -2.65 -8.74 -11.77
CA ASP A 218 -2.06 -7.78 -12.71
C ASP A 218 -0.60 -8.09 -13.07
N ALA A 219 0.04 -9.07 -12.43
CA ALA A 219 1.41 -9.48 -12.75
C ALA A 219 1.45 -10.51 -13.89
N ASP A 220 2.48 -10.39 -14.76
CA ASP A 220 2.75 -11.33 -15.86
C ASP A 220 3.69 -12.45 -15.42
N LEU A 221 4.67 -12.13 -14.57
CA LEU A 221 5.62 -13.07 -14.00
C LEU A 221 5.74 -12.80 -12.49
N ILE A 222 5.70 -13.86 -11.68
CA ILE A 222 5.69 -13.76 -10.22
C ILE A 222 6.83 -14.61 -9.65
N LEU A 223 7.68 -13.99 -8.84
CA LEU A 223 8.74 -14.68 -8.11
C LEU A 223 8.47 -14.49 -6.60
N VAL A 224 8.32 -15.59 -5.89
CA VAL A 224 8.01 -15.60 -4.46
C VAL A 224 9.15 -16.24 -3.69
N ARG A 225 9.72 -15.49 -2.75
CA ARG A 225 10.73 -16.00 -1.82
C ARG A 225 10.07 -16.73 -0.65
N GLU A 226 10.74 -17.71 -0.09
CA GLU A 226 10.38 -18.27 1.21
C GLU A 226 10.43 -17.18 2.29
N PRO A 227 9.43 -17.10 3.19
CA PRO A 227 9.48 -16.11 4.26
C PRO A 227 10.73 -16.30 5.12
N PRO A 228 11.47 -15.24 5.45
CA PRO A 228 12.56 -15.35 6.41
C PRO A 228 12.01 -15.60 7.81
N ASP A 229 12.81 -16.25 8.66
CA ASP A 229 12.48 -16.45 10.08
C ASP A 229 11.15 -17.22 10.32
N LEU A 230 10.79 -18.18 9.47
CA LEU A 230 9.59 -19.03 9.67
C LEU A 230 9.60 -19.76 11.01
N TRP A 231 10.76 -20.03 11.58
CA TRP A 231 10.92 -20.66 12.91
C TRP A 231 10.27 -19.86 14.05
N LYS A 232 9.90 -18.58 13.83
CA LYS A 232 9.15 -17.74 14.77
C LYS A 232 7.63 -18.01 14.76
N VAL A 233 7.15 -18.87 13.88
CA VAL A 233 5.75 -19.23 13.70
C VAL A 233 5.61 -20.74 13.83
N GLU A 234 4.59 -21.20 14.56
CA GLU A 234 4.31 -22.63 14.69
C GLU A 234 4.11 -23.27 13.32
N PRO A 235 4.63 -24.48 13.06
CA PRO A 235 4.65 -25.11 11.74
C PRO A 235 3.26 -25.15 11.06
N GLU A 236 2.20 -25.41 11.82
CA GLU A 236 0.83 -25.53 11.32
C GLU A 236 0.23 -24.18 10.91
N GLU A 237 0.81 -23.08 11.42
CA GLU A 237 0.39 -21.71 11.14
C GLU A 237 1.25 -21.02 10.07
N GLN A 238 2.31 -21.70 9.59
CA GLN A 238 3.22 -21.08 8.64
C GLN A 238 2.59 -20.86 7.28
N PHE A 239 2.88 -19.69 6.71
CA PHE A 239 2.61 -19.39 5.30
C PHE A 239 3.54 -20.25 4.41
N SER A 240 3.01 -20.76 3.31
CA SER A 240 3.75 -21.52 2.33
C SER A 240 3.87 -20.78 1.00
N SER A 241 5.07 -20.29 0.69
CA SER A 241 5.37 -19.72 -0.63
C SER A 241 5.23 -20.74 -1.76
N GLN A 242 5.53 -22.01 -1.49
CA GLN A 242 5.35 -23.10 -2.46
C GLN A 242 3.86 -23.31 -2.77
N GLN A 243 3.00 -23.30 -1.74
CA GLN A 243 1.55 -23.41 -1.94
C GLN A 243 1.01 -22.21 -2.72
N LEU A 244 1.45 -20.97 -2.40
CA LEU A 244 1.06 -19.78 -3.15
C LEU A 244 1.42 -19.91 -4.63
N VAL A 245 2.65 -20.36 -4.95
CA VAL A 245 3.10 -20.56 -6.33
C VAL A 245 2.25 -21.63 -7.03
N ALA A 246 1.91 -22.74 -6.34
CA ALA A 246 1.03 -23.76 -6.88
C ALA A 246 -0.38 -23.21 -7.17
N ASP A 247 -0.92 -22.37 -6.27
CA ASP A 247 -2.25 -21.76 -6.44
C ASP A 247 -2.27 -20.77 -7.62
N LEU A 248 -1.24 -19.92 -7.74
CA LEU A 248 -1.07 -19.01 -8.86
C LEU A 248 -0.92 -19.74 -10.19
N THR A 249 -0.14 -20.84 -10.21
CA THR A 249 0.03 -21.67 -11.41
C THR A 249 -1.28 -22.34 -11.84
N ARG A 250 -2.09 -22.82 -10.89
CA ARG A 250 -3.44 -23.35 -11.17
C ARG A 250 -4.38 -22.30 -11.75
N GLN A 251 -4.16 -21.03 -11.42
CA GLN A 251 -4.89 -19.89 -12.02
C GLN A 251 -4.32 -19.44 -13.37
N GLY A 252 -3.33 -20.16 -13.92
CA GLY A 252 -2.70 -19.84 -15.21
C GLY A 252 -1.62 -18.76 -15.14
N LYS A 253 -1.16 -18.37 -13.93
CA LYS A 253 -0.09 -17.39 -13.77
C LYS A 253 1.29 -18.04 -13.90
N SER A 254 2.24 -17.31 -14.47
CA SER A 254 3.66 -17.70 -14.48
C SER A 254 4.26 -17.36 -13.11
N ALA A 255 4.40 -18.35 -12.25
CA ALA A 255 4.91 -18.15 -10.89
C ALA A 255 6.05 -19.13 -10.57
N SER A 256 7.01 -18.70 -9.74
CA SER A 256 8.16 -19.50 -9.31
C SER A 256 8.48 -19.22 -7.85
N TYR A 257 8.80 -20.30 -7.13
CA TYR A 257 9.25 -20.26 -5.74
C TYR A 257 10.77 -20.28 -5.65
N PHE A 258 11.30 -19.58 -4.63
CA PHE A 258 12.73 -19.56 -4.32
C PHE A 258 12.95 -19.63 -2.80
N PRO A 259 13.88 -20.46 -2.32
CA PRO A 259 14.12 -20.62 -0.89
C PRO A 259 14.85 -19.44 -0.27
N ASP A 260 15.63 -18.71 -1.08
CA ASP A 260 16.43 -17.57 -0.62
C ASP A 260 16.56 -16.51 -1.72
N THR A 261 17.16 -15.38 -1.35
CA THR A 261 17.35 -14.22 -2.24
C THR A 261 18.40 -14.47 -3.32
N ASP A 262 19.43 -15.28 -3.04
CA ASP A 262 20.49 -15.59 -4.01
C ASP A 262 19.95 -16.42 -5.17
N GLN A 263 19.20 -17.46 -4.86
CA GLN A 263 18.53 -18.29 -5.87
C GLN A 263 17.43 -17.51 -6.60
N LEU A 264 16.71 -16.62 -5.90
CA LEU A 264 15.73 -15.75 -6.53
C LEU A 264 16.39 -14.83 -7.55
N LEU A 265 17.47 -14.14 -7.19
CA LEU A 265 18.20 -13.25 -8.10
C LEU A 265 18.78 -14.01 -9.29
N ALA A 266 19.40 -15.17 -9.05
CA ALA A 266 19.92 -16.03 -10.11
C ALA A 266 18.81 -16.52 -11.06
N GLY A 267 17.62 -16.80 -10.55
CA GLY A 267 16.45 -17.20 -11.33
C GLY A 267 15.74 -16.04 -12.04
N LEU A 268 15.84 -14.83 -11.52
CA LEU A 268 15.22 -13.63 -12.09
C LEU A 268 16.00 -13.11 -13.29
N LEU A 269 17.32 -12.91 -13.15
CA LEU A 269 18.16 -12.26 -14.16
C LEU A 269 18.03 -12.85 -15.59
N PRO A 270 18.07 -14.18 -15.81
CA PRO A 270 17.95 -14.75 -17.16
C PRO A 270 16.55 -14.63 -17.77
N ARG A 271 15.55 -14.25 -16.99
CA ARG A 271 14.16 -14.09 -17.44
C ARG A 271 13.82 -12.64 -17.82
N LEU A 272 14.68 -11.69 -17.45
CA LEU A 272 14.47 -10.27 -17.74
C LEU A 272 14.84 -9.94 -19.18
N GLN A 273 14.07 -9.01 -19.76
CA GLN A 273 14.27 -8.49 -21.10
C GLN A 273 13.99 -6.98 -21.13
N PRO A 274 14.57 -6.25 -22.10
CA PRO A 274 14.22 -4.83 -22.31
C PRO A 274 12.70 -4.67 -22.44
N GLY A 275 12.14 -3.66 -21.77
CA GLY A 275 10.70 -3.42 -21.69
C GLY A 275 10.06 -4.00 -20.41
N ASP A 276 10.78 -4.76 -19.60
CA ASP A 276 10.26 -5.23 -18.31
C ASP A 276 10.19 -4.11 -17.26
N LEU A 277 9.23 -4.28 -16.36
CA LEU A 277 9.17 -3.56 -15.09
C LEU A 277 9.22 -4.59 -13.95
N VAL A 278 10.26 -4.51 -13.14
CA VAL A 278 10.40 -5.34 -11.92
C VAL A 278 9.90 -4.54 -10.73
N LEU A 279 8.84 -5.03 -10.10
CA LEU A 279 8.31 -4.48 -8.85
C LEU A 279 8.71 -5.37 -7.69
N VAL A 280 9.62 -4.89 -6.84
CA VAL A 280 10.06 -5.60 -5.63
C VAL A 280 9.20 -5.16 -4.45
N MET A 281 8.48 -6.09 -3.85
CA MET A 281 7.55 -5.85 -2.75
C MET A 281 8.04 -6.54 -1.46
N SER A 282 8.42 -5.73 -0.47
CA SER A 282 8.82 -6.19 0.87
C SER A 282 8.77 -5.04 1.87
N ASN A 283 8.38 -5.33 3.11
CA ASN A 283 8.48 -4.39 4.23
C ASN A 283 9.88 -4.35 4.87
N GLY A 284 10.82 -5.15 4.40
CA GLY A 284 12.22 -5.20 4.84
C GLY A 284 13.21 -4.74 3.76
N ASP A 285 14.47 -5.07 3.97
CA ASP A 285 15.54 -4.79 3.01
C ASP A 285 15.68 -5.88 1.93
N PHE A 286 15.02 -7.02 2.12
CA PHE A 286 15.01 -8.15 1.20
C PHE A 286 16.44 -8.61 0.84
N ASP A 287 17.30 -8.72 1.86
CA ASP A 287 18.73 -9.06 1.72
C ASP A 287 19.43 -8.20 0.65
N HIS A 288 19.10 -6.91 0.63
CA HIS A 288 19.59 -5.93 -0.35
C HIS A 288 19.30 -6.30 -1.81
N LEU A 289 18.17 -6.98 -2.08
CA LEU A 289 17.83 -7.44 -3.44
C LEU A 289 17.81 -6.30 -4.46
N VAL A 290 17.22 -5.13 -4.12
CA VAL A 290 17.10 -4.02 -5.09
C VAL A 290 18.47 -3.51 -5.53
N PRO A 291 19.41 -3.10 -4.63
CA PRO A 291 20.75 -2.72 -5.06
C PRO A 291 21.48 -3.82 -5.84
N ARG A 292 21.41 -5.08 -5.38
CA ARG A 292 22.05 -6.22 -6.07
C ARG A 292 21.49 -6.44 -7.47
N LEU A 293 20.18 -6.29 -7.66
CA LEU A 293 19.54 -6.37 -8.96
C LEU A 293 19.99 -5.24 -9.89
N CYS A 294 20.03 -4.00 -9.39
CA CYS A 294 20.49 -2.85 -10.15
C CYS A 294 21.95 -3.01 -10.60
N GLU A 295 22.83 -3.44 -9.70
CA GLU A 295 24.24 -3.74 -10.01
C GLU A 295 24.37 -4.82 -11.08
N ALA A 296 23.66 -5.94 -10.94
CA ALA A 296 23.66 -7.04 -11.90
C ALA A 296 23.14 -6.63 -13.30
N LEU A 297 22.23 -5.64 -13.36
CA LEU A 297 21.75 -5.03 -14.60
C LEU A 297 22.71 -3.95 -15.16
N GLY A 298 23.86 -3.72 -14.51
CA GLY A 298 24.89 -2.78 -14.95
C GLY A 298 24.64 -1.34 -14.48
N GLY A 299 23.93 -1.14 -13.39
CA GLY A 299 23.78 0.13 -12.70
C GLY A 299 24.96 0.38 -11.76
N ASP A 300 25.50 1.59 -11.79
CA ASP A 300 26.36 2.10 -10.71
C ASP A 300 25.42 2.73 -9.65
N LEU A 301 25.38 2.16 -8.46
CA LEU A 301 24.71 2.76 -7.32
C LEU A 301 25.64 3.81 -6.73
N ASN A 302 25.44 5.09 -7.08
CA ASN A 302 26.06 6.22 -6.41
C ASN A 302 25.35 6.55 -5.09
#